data_0a6aa79249ba07aded835e93aecc4e8c
#
_entry.id   0a6aa79249ba07aded835e93aecc4e8c
#
_cell.length_a   1.000
_cell.length_b   1.000
_cell.length_c   1.000
_cell.angle_alpha   90.00
_cell.angle_beta   90.00
_cell.angle_gamma   90.00
#
_symmetry.space_group_name_H-M   'P 1'
#
loop_
_entity.id
_entity.type
_entity.pdbx_description
1 polymer ?
#
loop_
_entity_poly.entity_id
_entity_poly.type
_entity_poly.pdbx_seq_one_letter_code
_entity_poly.pdbx_strand_id
1 'polypeptide(L)'
;VMVESGPMWNEATDSAMLEWNYESPTRGWSSEKPFGAFDGCIGGWDIGGEPYTVGTGAWRWFRARMLGGRTHHWGRISLRFGPDDFRRKSIDGLGEDWPITYDDIRPYYDKVDQFVGVFGTNHASETGLHNEPDGIFLPPPKPRAHELLIKKACDGLHIPVVPSRLSILTRPLNGRAACHYCGQCGRGCATHSNFSSVSVMLPPALASGKLTIIPNAMAREVTTGADGLATGVSYVNKADRTEHQVRARIVVLAASCCESARLLLNSKSTRFPDGLANSSGVVGHYLTDSTGLSVSGIIPALMETPRYNADGVGGMHLYVPWWGDNKALGFPRGYHIELGGGFGMPGYGFGGGIQNYPYSRGGGYGADLKAEYRRYYGASVSFSGRGEQVAREDCYCEIDPNVVDEWGIPVLRFHHTWSDHERLQAKHMQETFRSIIDAMGGTPTSTMPGPEADYGLAAGGVIIHEAGAVRMGSDPKTSVLNAHSQAHDVKNVFVADGGPFASQADKNITWTIMALAWRASEYMTDERRKGNL
;
A
#
# COMPACT_ATOMS: atom_id res chain seq x y z
N VAL A 1 -14.16 -21.38 -2.66
CA VAL A 1 -13.38 -21.59 -1.42
C VAL A 1 -12.25 -20.57 -1.39
N MET A 2 -12.00 -19.95 -0.24
CA MET A 2 -10.86 -19.09 0.04
C MET A 2 -9.94 -19.81 1.01
N VAL A 3 -8.65 -19.90 0.70
CA VAL A 3 -7.60 -20.43 1.56
C VAL A 3 -6.85 -19.24 2.14
N GLU A 4 -6.82 -19.08 3.46
CA GLU A 4 -6.23 -17.96 4.18
C GLU A 4 -5.15 -18.47 5.15
N SER A 5 -3.96 -17.90 5.05
CA SER A 5 -2.82 -18.31 5.88
C SER A 5 -2.94 -17.90 7.35
N GLY A 6 -3.70 -16.85 7.62
CA GLY A 6 -3.93 -16.34 8.97
C GLY A 6 -5.23 -16.84 9.61
N PRO A 7 -5.48 -16.47 10.87
CA PRO A 7 -6.73 -16.79 11.55
C PRO A 7 -7.91 -16.00 10.96
N MET A 8 -9.11 -16.47 11.28
CA MET A 8 -10.32 -15.67 11.13
C MET A 8 -10.21 -14.40 11.95
N TRP A 9 -10.80 -13.34 11.45
CA TRP A 9 -10.80 -12.03 12.09
C TRP A 9 -12.16 -11.37 12.00
N ASN A 10 -12.62 -10.83 13.12
CA ASN A 10 -13.85 -10.06 13.20
C ASN A 10 -13.55 -8.71 13.87
N GLU A 11 -13.67 -7.61 13.14
CA GLU A 11 -13.38 -6.27 13.68
C GLU A 11 -14.24 -5.89 14.89
N ALA A 12 -15.43 -6.47 15.04
CA ALA A 12 -16.32 -6.18 16.16
C ALA A 12 -15.87 -6.81 17.48
N THR A 13 -15.09 -7.90 17.43
CA THR A 13 -14.65 -8.65 18.63
C THR A 13 -13.15 -8.68 18.81
N ASP A 14 -12.38 -8.65 17.72
CA ASP A 14 -10.93 -8.92 17.73
C ASP A 14 -10.11 -7.63 17.51
N SER A 15 -10.79 -6.50 17.30
CA SER A 15 -10.11 -5.24 17.00
C SER A 15 -9.43 -4.65 18.22
N ALA A 16 -8.16 -4.30 18.10
CA ALA A 16 -7.40 -3.57 19.12
C ALA A 16 -8.00 -2.19 19.47
N MET A 17 -8.92 -1.67 18.66
CA MET A 17 -9.70 -0.47 18.95
C MET A 17 -10.58 -0.63 20.21
N LEU A 18 -10.98 -1.85 20.54
CA LEU A 18 -11.83 -2.18 21.69
C LEU A 18 -11.03 -2.35 22.99
N GLU A 19 -9.71 -2.44 22.89
CA GLU A 19 -8.81 -2.56 24.04
C GLU A 19 -8.44 -1.19 24.62
N TRP A 20 -8.16 -1.15 25.91
CA TRP A 20 -7.55 0.03 26.51
C TRP A 20 -6.15 0.25 25.92
N ASN A 21 -5.75 1.53 25.76
CA ASN A 21 -4.45 1.86 25.16
C ASN A 21 -3.25 1.24 25.91
N TYR A 22 -3.37 0.99 27.20
CA TYR A 22 -2.31 0.36 28.01
C TYR A 22 -2.30 -1.18 27.88
N GLU A 23 -3.36 -1.77 27.39
CA GLU A 23 -3.47 -3.22 27.14
C GLU A 23 -2.99 -3.59 25.73
N SER A 24 -2.91 -2.61 24.84
CA SER A 24 -2.47 -2.85 23.48
C SER A 24 -1.05 -3.45 23.45
N PRO A 25 -0.87 -4.64 22.86
CA PRO A 25 0.42 -5.33 22.83
C PRO A 25 1.47 -4.59 22.00
N THR A 26 1.03 -3.66 21.14
CA THR A 26 1.89 -2.90 20.24
C THR A 26 2.01 -1.43 20.63
N ARG A 27 1.61 -1.10 21.85
CA ARG A 27 1.76 0.25 22.39
C ARG A 27 3.23 0.69 22.39
N GLY A 28 3.48 1.82 21.73
CA GLY A 28 4.80 2.35 21.53
C GLY A 28 5.53 1.71 20.34
N TRP A 29 6.53 2.44 19.85
CA TRP A 29 7.34 2.02 18.72
C TRP A 29 8.61 1.31 19.20
N SER A 30 8.93 0.17 18.59
CA SER A 30 10.19 -0.54 18.82
C SER A 30 10.59 -1.28 17.55
N SER A 31 11.81 -1.82 17.48
CA SER A 31 12.25 -2.68 16.39
C SER A 31 11.36 -3.92 16.22
N GLU A 32 10.80 -4.42 17.31
CA GLU A 32 9.89 -5.57 17.33
C GLU A 32 8.45 -5.17 17.01
N LYS A 33 8.11 -3.87 17.17
CA LYS A 33 6.78 -3.30 16.97
C LYS A 33 6.88 -2.07 16.06
N PRO A 34 7.27 -2.24 14.78
CA PRO A 34 7.60 -1.13 13.89
C PRO A 34 6.41 -0.22 13.53
N PHE A 35 5.20 -0.69 13.78
CA PHE A 35 3.97 0.05 13.53
C PHE A 35 3.21 0.34 14.82
N GLY A 36 3.81 0.97 15.79
CA GLY A 36 3.17 1.26 17.08
C GLY A 36 1.74 1.85 17.01
N ALA A 37 1.31 2.35 15.85
CA ALA A 37 -0.06 2.77 15.54
C ALA A 37 -0.91 1.71 14.83
N PHE A 38 -0.33 0.57 14.42
CA PHE A 38 -1.00 -0.51 13.68
C PHE A 38 -1.15 -1.76 14.54
N ASP A 39 -1.74 -1.60 15.69
CA ASP A 39 -2.00 -2.67 16.66
C ASP A 39 -2.95 -3.75 16.12
N GLY A 40 -3.73 -3.42 15.11
CA GLY A 40 -4.75 -4.29 14.52
C GLY A 40 -4.21 -5.33 13.54
N CYS A 41 -2.90 -5.57 13.46
CA CYS A 41 -2.35 -6.49 12.47
C CYS A 41 -1.61 -7.67 13.11
N ILE A 42 -1.96 -8.89 12.71
CA ILE A 42 -1.16 -10.09 12.96
C ILE A 42 -0.16 -10.22 11.81
N GLY A 43 1.14 -10.19 12.14
CA GLY A 43 2.22 -10.21 11.17
C GLY A 43 3.28 -9.17 11.46
N GLY A 44 3.96 -8.69 10.46
CA GLY A 44 5.01 -7.69 10.60
C GLY A 44 6.11 -7.83 9.55
N TRP A 45 7.23 -7.16 9.83
CA TRP A 45 8.46 -7.24 9.03
C TRP A 45 9.16 -8.58 9.19
N ASP A 46 9.20 -9.07 10.42
CA ASP A 46 9.85 -10.31 10.81
C ASP A 46 8.79 -11.21 11.47
N ILE A 47 8.38 -12.25 10.74
CA ILE A 47 7.43 -13.24 11.25
C ILE A 47 8.23 -14.47 11.65
N GLY A 48 8.12 -14.89 12.93
CA GLY A 48 8.75 -16.10 13.40
C GLY A 48 8.33 -17.32 12.57
N GLY A 49 9.30 -18.11 12.13
CA GLY A 49 9.04 -19.30 11.30
C GLY A 49 8.80 -19.03 9.80
N GLU A 50 8.69 -17.75 9.39
CA GLU A 50 8.46 -17.38 7.98
C GLU A 50 9.58 -16.44 7.48
N PRO A 51 10.83 -16.91 7.34
CA PRO A 51 11.95 -16.09 6.87
C PRO A 51 11.82 -15.71 5.39
N TYR A 52 12.65 -14.79 4.96
CA TYR A 52 13.01 -14.50 3.57
C TYR A 52 14.48 -14.10 3.54
N THR A 53 15.09 -14.08 2.37
CA THR A 53 16.50 -13.70 2.21
C THR A 53 16.66 -12.53 1.25
N VAL A 54 17.80 -11.87 1.31
CA VAL A 54 18.17 -10.77 0.42
C VAL A 54 19.48 -11.13 -0.26
N GLY A 55 19.48 -11.10 -1.58
CA GLY A 55 20.66 -11.39 -2.39
C GLY A 55 21.42 -10.13 -2.78
N THR A 56 20.75 -9.14 -3.38
CA THR A 56 21.37 -7.90 -3.84
C THR A 56 20.61 -6.69 -3.32
N GLY A 57 21.32 -5.67 -2.88
CA GLY A 57 20.73 -4.42 -2.38
C GLY A 57 20.08 -4.57 -1.02
N ALA A 58 18.91 -3.93 -0.84
CA ALA A 58 18.18 -3.94 0.43
C ALA A 58 16.69 -4.13 0.19
N TRP A 59 16.10 -5.01 0.96
CA TRP A 59 14.66 -5.27 0.94
C TRP A 59 14.13 -5.54 2.35
N ARG A 60 12.98 -4.98 2.66
CA ARG A 60 12.21 -5.35 3.84
C ARG A 60 10.80 -5.75 3.42
N TRP A 61 10.31 -6.85 3.96
CA TRP A 61 9.04 -7.40 3.53
C TRP A 61 8.02 -7.47 4.68
N PHE A 62 7.01 -6.62 4.60
CA PHE A 62 5.90 -6.62 5.54
C PHE A 62 4.80 -7.57 5.09
N ARG A 63 4.36 -8.47 5.97
CA ARG A 63 3.29 -9.42 5.70
C ARG A 63 2.24 -9.37 6.80
N ALA A 64 0.96 -9.34 6.42
CA ALA A 64 -0.16 -9.53 7.35
C ALA A 64 -0.70 -10.95 7.20
N ARG A 65 -0.77 -11.68 8.31
CA ARG A 65 -1.21 -13.08 8.37
C ARG A 65 -2.51 -13.17 9.15
N MET A 66 -3.57 -12.63 8.57
CA MET A 66 -4.92 -12.62 9.12
C MET A 66 -5.94 -12.42 8.00
N LEU A 67 -7.15 -12.91 8.20
CA LEU A 67 -8.23 -12.68 7.24
C LEU A 67 -8.39 -11.18 6.97
N GLY A 68 -8.37 -10.79 5.70
CA GLY A 68 -8.40 -9.39 5.29
C GLY A 68 -7.04 -8.73 5.10
N GLY A 69 -5.97 -9.38 5.55
CA GLY A 69 -4.59 -8.99 5.28
C GLY A 69 -4.28 -7.53 5.58
N ARG A 70 -3.51 -6.90 4.70
CA ARG A 70 -3.06 -5.50 4.87
C ARG A 70 -4.18 -4.46 4.86
N THR A 71 -5.43 -4.81 4.49
CA THR A 71 -6.54 -3.87 4.56
C THR A 71 -6.92 -3.46 5.99
N HIS A 72 -6.39 -4.12 7.02
CA HIS A 72 -6.58 -3.72 8.41
C HIS A 72 -5.76 -2.50 8.82
N HIS A 73 -4.56 -2.30 8.23
CA HIS A 73 -3.63 -1.26 8.68
C HIS A 73 -3.19 -0.27 7.59
N TRP A 74 -3.62 -0.41 6.34
CA TRP A 74 -3.25 0.50 5.26
C TRP A 74 -3.75 1.95 5.49
N GLY A 75 -3.19 2.91 4.73
CA GLY A 75 -3.53 4.34 4.87
C GLY A 75 -4.92 4.74 4.34
N ARG A 76 -5.67 3.84 3.73
CA ARG A 76 -6.97 4.06 3.06
C ARG A 76 -6.89 5.03 1.88
N ILE A 77 -5.70 5.36 1.43
CA ILE A 77 -5.48 6.26 0.30
C ILE A 77 -5.93 5.57 -0.98
N SER A 78 -6.89 6.19 -1.68
CA SER A 78 -7.69 5.57 -2.74
C SER A 78 -7.53 6.35 -4.03
N LEU A 79 -6.28 6.50 -4.48
CA LEU A 79 -5.93 7.21 -5.71
C LEU A 79 -6.13 6.28 -6.92
N ARG A 80 -6.68 6.82 -7.99
CA ARG A 80 -6.76 6.14 -9.29
C ARG A 80 -5.47 6.38 -10.08
N PHE A 81 -4.98 5.39 -10.77
CA PHE A 81 -3.98 5.62 -11.81
C PHE A 81 -4.59 6.49 -12.89
N GLY A 82 -3.84 7.44 -13.41
CA GLY A 82 -4.27 8.32 -14.50
C GLY A 82 -3.93 7.77 -15.88
N PRO A 83 -4.37 8.44 -16.96
CA PRO A 83 -4.13 7.98 -18.33
C PRO A 83 -2.65 7.74 -18.66
N ASP A 84 -1.76 8.59 -18.17
CA ASP A 84 -0.31 8.51 -18.42
C ASP A 84 0.32 7.30 -17.73
N ASP A 85 -0.23 6.86 -16.61
CA ASP A 85 0.31 5.73 -15.85
C ASP A 85 0.22 4.41 -16.62
N PHE A 86 -0.69 4.32 -17.60
CA PHE A 86 -0.83 3.17 -18.49
C PHE A 86 0.07 3.25 -19.74
N ARG A 87 0.73 4.38 -20.00
CA ARG A 87 1.49 4.68 -21.22
C ARG A 87 2.91 5.20 -20.97
N ARG A 88 3.52 4.76 -19.87
CA ARG A 88 4.81 5.28 -19.44
C ARG A 88 5.93 5.08 -20.46
N LYS A 89 6.05 3.88 -21.05
CA LYS A 89 7.05 3.59 -22.09
C LYS A 89 6.85 4.47 -23.32
N SER A 90 5.61 4.67 -23.75
CA SER A 90 5.30 5.56 -24.87
C SER A 90 5.63 7.03 -24.59
N ILE A 91 5.61 7.45 -23.30
CA ILE A 91 5.88 8.85 -22.89
C ILE A 91 7.38 9.11 -22.72
N ASP A 92 8.11 8.22 -22.03
CA ASP A 92 9.50 8.46 -21.63
C ASP A 92 10.49 7.39 -22.10
N GLY A 93 10.02 6.33 -22.75
CA GLY A 93 10.85 5.24 -23.28
C GLY A 93 11.26 4.20 -22.26
N LEU A 94 10.84 4.31 -20.99
CA LEU A 94 11.28 3.44 -19.90
C LEU A 94 10.17 2.48 -19.44
N GLY A 95 10.58 1.26 -19.04
CA GLY A 95 9.65 0.22 -18.60
C GLY A 95 8.77 -0.33 -19.72
N GLU A 96 7.50 -0.57 -19.43
CA GLU A 96 6.50 -1.09 -20.39
C GLU A 96 5.18 -0.32 -20.29
N ASP A 97 4.46 -0.24 -21.40
CA ASP A 97 3.07 0.17 -21.40
C ASP A 97 2.17 -0.97 -20.89
N TRP A 98 1.10 -0.62 -20.23
CA TRP A 98 0.09 -1.60 -19.87
C TRP A 98 -0.65 -2.10 -21.14
N PRO A 99 -1.08 -3.38 -21.19
CA PRO A 99 -1.90 -3.91 -22.29
C PRO A 99 -3.36 -3.41 -22.24
N ILE A 100 -3.67 -2.51 -21.32
CA ILE A 100 -4.95 -1.82 -21.14
C ILE A 100 -4.73 -0.32 -21.05
N THR A 101 -5.80 0.44 -21.24
CA THR A 101 -5.83 1.90 -21.09
C THR A 101 -6.58 2.32 -19.82
N TYR A 102 -6.51 3.60 -19.48
CA TYR A 102 -7.37 4.15 -18.44
C TYR A 102 -8.87 3.94 -18.71
N ASP A 103 -9.31 4.07 -19.97
CA ASP A 103 -10.71 3.89 -20.34
C ASP A 103 -11.20 2.44 -20.15
N ASP A 104 -10.32 1.45 -20.30
CA ASP A 104 -10.63 0.04 -20.01
C ASP A 104 -10.88 -0.23 -18.53
N ILE A 105 -10.24 0.50 -17.64
CA ILE A 105 -10.31 0.28 -16.20
C ILE A 105 -11.23 1.28 -15.47
N ARG A 106 -11.49 2.46 -16.03
CA ARG A 106 -12.33 3.50 -15.44
C ARG A 106 -13.69 3.00 -14.95
N PRO A 107 -14.46 2.18 -15.72
CA PRO A 107 -15.76 1.69 -15.23
C PRO A 107 -15.65 0.85 -13.95
N TYR A 108 -14.51 0.21 -13.73
CA TYR A 108 -14.24 -0.60 -12.53
C TYR A 108 -13.81 0.25 -11.35
N TYR A 109 -13.06 1.32 -11.57
CA TYR A 109 -12.84 2.33 -10.55
C TYR A 109 -14.16 2.93 -10.06
N ASP A 110 -15.07 3.26 -10.97
CA ASP A 110 -16.39 3.81 -10.62
C ASP A 110 -17.20 2.82 -9.78
N LYS A 111 -17.17 1.52 -10.12
CA LYS A 111 -17.81 0.46 -9.32
C LYS A 111 -17.20 0.35 -7.92
N VAL A 112 -15.88 0.43 -7.81
CA VAL A 112 -15.18 0.37 -6.52
C VAL A 112 -15.51 1.59 -5.67
N ASP A 113 -15.47 2.81 -6.23
CA ASP A 113 -15.84 4.05 -5.53
C ASP A 113 -17.25 3.97 -4.95
N GLN A 114 -18.23 3.51 -5.76
CA GLN A 114 -19.63 3.39 -5.33
C GLN A 114 -19.85 2.30 -4.28
N PHE A 115 -19.16 1.17 -4.43
CA PHE A 115 -19.33 0.03 -3.52
C PHE A 115 -18.68 0.28 -2.16
N VAL A 116 -17.46 0.80 -2.16
CA VAL A 116 -16.67 1.03 -0.95
C VAL A 116 -17.02 2.35 -0.28
N GLY A 117 -17.14 3.42 -1.05
CA GLY A 117 -17.27 4.79 -0.59
C GLY A 117 -15.92 5.43 -0.31
N VAL A 118 -15.62 6.47 -1.06
CA VAL A 118 -14.39 7.27 -0.98
C VAL A 118 -14.79 8.74 -0.85
N PHE A 119 -14.22 9.47 0.07
CA PHE A 119 -14.34 10.92 0.02
C PHE A 119 -13.25 11.53 -0.87
N GLY A 120 -13.53 12.66 -1.48
CA GLY A 120 -12.59 13.35 -2.35
C GLY A 120 -13.24 14.42 -3.21
N THR A 121 -12.47 14.94 -4.17
CA THR A 121 -12.94 15.86 -5.22
C THR A 121 -12.41 15.47 -6.58
N ASN A 122 -12.93 16.09 -7.62
CA ASN A 122 -12.59 15.83 -9.01
C ASN A 122 -11.42 16.70 -9.46
N HIS A 123 -10.21 16.23 -9.21
CA HIS A 123 -8.97 17.02 -9.37
C HIS A 123 -8.71 17.42 -10.84
N ALA A 124 -8.96 16.53 -11.80
CA ALA A 124 -8.76 16.86 -13.22
C ALA A 124 -9.67 18.03 -13.64
N SER A 125 -10.94 17.98 -13.27
CA SER A 125 -11.92 19.04 -13.58
C SER A 125 -11.66 20.34 -12.80
N GLU A 126 -11.21 20.24 -11.55
CA GLU A 126 -11.03 21.41 -10.66
C GLU A 126 -9.67 22.11 -10.86
N THR A 127 -8.60 21.38 -11.17
CA THR A 127 -7.23 21.90 -11.17
C THR A 127 -6.50 21.74 -12.50
N GLY A 128 -7.08 21.03 -13.47
CA GLY A 128 -6.43 20.72 -14.75
C GLY A 128 -5.34 19.65 -14.69
N LEU A 129 -5.18 18.96 -13.58
CA LEU A 129 -4.23 17.86 -13.42
C LEU A 129 -4.77 16.60 -14.09
N HIS A 130 -4.55 16.45 -15.39
CA HIS A 130 -5.14 15.40 -16.22
C HIS A 130 -4.81 13.96 -15.76
N ASN A 131 -3.66 13.76 -15.10
CA ASN A 131 -3.26 12.46 -14.57
C ASN A 131 -3.80 12.18 -13.15
N GLU A 132 -4.72 13.05 -12.67
CA GLU A 132 -5.50 12.89 -11.44
C GLU A 132 -7.00 12.73 -11.78
N PRO A 133 -7.40 11.60 -12.39
CA PRO A 133 -8.72 11.48 -13.02
C PRO A 133 -9.86 11.64 -12.03
N ASP A 134 -10.98 12.15 -12.52
CA ASP A 134 -12.21 12.29 -11.77
C ASP A 134 -12.81 10.93 -11.37
N GLY A 135 -13.66 10.94 -10.33
CA GLY A 135 -14.29 9.74 -9.79
C GLY A 135 -15.65 10.02 -9.15
N ILE A 136 -16.15 9.05 -8.39
CA ILE A 136 -17.43 9.13 -7.70
C ILE A 136 -17.17 9.25 -6.21
N PHE A 137 -17.18 10.48 -5.69
CA PHE A 137 -16.72 10.77 -4.34
C PHE A 137 -17.83 11.25 -3.40
N LEU A 138 -17.70 10.87 -2.13
CA LEU A 138 -18.38 11.49 -1.02
C LEU A 138 -17.73 12.85 -0.72
N PRO A 139 -18.46 13.81 -0.10
CA PRO A 139 -17.88 15.10 0.26
C PRO A 139 -16.63 14.92 1.16
N PRO A 140 -15.52 15.63 0.89
CA PRO A 140 -14.34 15.56 1.73
C PRO A 140 -14.58 16.24 3.08
N PRO A 141 -13.87 15.84 4.15
CA PRO A 141 -13.84 16.56 5.40
C PRO A 141 -13.16 17.93 5.23
N LYS A 142 -13.45 18.86 6.13
CA LYS A 142 -12.77 20.17 6.12
C LYS A 142 -11.29 19.99 6.46
N PRO A 143 -10.38 20.76 5.83
CA PRO A 143 -8.97 20.77 6.18
C PRO A 143 -8.74 21.17 7.65
N ARG A 144 -7.71 20.60 8.26
CA ARG A 144 -7.27 20.95 9.62
C ARG A 144 -6.38 22.20 9.60
N ALA A 145 -6.16 22.83 10.75
CA ALA A 145 -5.38 24.06 10.84
C ALA A 145 -3.97 23.93 10.26
N HIS A 146 -3.25 22.84 10.57
CA HIS A 146 -1.91 22.60 10.01
C HIS A 146 -1.95 22.39 8.49
N GLU A 147 -2.96 21.71 7.96
CA GLU A 147 -3.13 21.50 6.53
C GLU A 147 -3.42 22.82 5.78
N LEU A 148 -4.17 23.74 6.40
CA LEU A 148 -4.41 25.08 5.85
C LEU A 148 -3.13 25.91 5.81
N LEU A 149 -2.27 25.80 6.83
CA LEU A 149 -0.96 26.48 6.82
C LEU A 149 -0.03 25.89 5.77
N ILE A 150 -0.01 24.56 5.62
CA ILE A 150 0.73 23.88 4.55
C ILE A 150 0.22 24.37 3.19
N LYS A 151 -1.11 24.38 2.97
CA LYS A 151 -1.70 24.86 1.72
C LYS A 151 -1.28 26.29 1.41
N LYS A 152 -1.33 27.18 2.39
CA LYS A 152 -0.90 28.58 2.21
C LYS A 152 0.57 28.70 1.79
N ALA A 153 1.47 27.90 2.39
CA ALA A 153 2.87 27.87 2.02
C ALA A 153 3.06 27.31 0.60
N CYS A 154 2.39 26.22 0.26
CA CYS A 154 2.42 25.59 -1.06
C CYS A 154 1.87 26.53 -2.15
N ASP A 155 0.80 27.28 -1.88
CA ASP A 155 0.25 28.27 -2.82
C ASP A 155 1.31 29.34 -3.18
N GLY A 156 2.12 29.77 -2.18
CA GLY A 156 3.25 30.70 -2.42
C GLY A 156 4.41 30.08 -3.20
N LEU A 157 4.53 28.78 -3.22
CA LEU A 157 5.53 28.00 -3.96
C LEU A 157 5.00 27.45 -5.30
N HIS A 158 3.76 27.75 -5.66
CA HIS A 158 3.06 27.23 -6.85
C HIS A 158 2.94 25.69 -6.84
N ILE A 159 2.79 25.08 -5.66
CA ILE A 159 2.58 23.64 -5.47
C ILE A 159 1.09 23.41 -5.22
N PRO A 160 0.39 22.58 -6.04
CA PRO A 160 -1.04 22.34 -5.87
C PRO A 160 -1.30 21.50 -4.60
N VAL A 161 -2.29 21.91 -3.81
CA VAL A 161 -2.77 21.14 -2.65
C VAL A 161 -4.27 20.95 -2.80
N VAL A 162 -4.69 19.71 -2.83
CA VAL A 162 -6.08 19.30 -3.10
C VAL A 162 -6.63 18.41 -1.99
N PRO A 163 -7.96 18.27 -1.87
CA PRO A 163 -8.57 17.30 -0.96
C PRO A 163 -8.07 15.89 -1.24
N SER A 164 -7.72 15.14 -0.19
CA SER A 164 -7.28 13.76 -0.36
C SER A 164 -8.45 12.84 -0.74
N ARG A 165 -8.11 11.64 -1.22
CA ARG A 165 -9.07 10.59 -1.56
C ARG A 165 -8.82 9.39 -0.65
N LEU A 166 -9.70 9.21 0.35
CA LEU A 166 -9.58 8.09 1.27
C LEU A 166 -10.89 7.29 1.33
N SER A 167 -10.77 5.98 1.40
CA SER A 167 -11.91 5.06 1.58
C SER A 167 -12.41 5.07 3.03
N ILE A 168 -12.86 6.25 3.47
CA ILE A 168 -13.48 6.51 4.76
C ILE A 168 -14.79 7.25 4.52
N LEU A 169 -15.89 6.75 5.10
CA LEU A 169 -17.21 7.33 4.88
C LEU A 169 -17.38 8.66 5.61
N THR A 170 -17.67 9.72 4.90
CA THR A 170 -18.10 11.02 5.45
C THR A 170 -19.62 11.14 5.52
N ARG A 171 -20.34 10.21 4.90
CA ARG A 171 -21.81 10.02 4.98
C ARG A 171 -22.12 8.52 5.05
N PRO A 172 -23.27 8.12 5.61
CA PRO A 172 -23.68 6.72 5.61
C PRO A 172 -23.78 6.15 4.18
N LEU A 173 -23.32 4.93 3.99
CA LEU A 173 -23.37 4.23 2.70
C LEU A 173 -23.51 2.71 2.92
N ASN A 174 -24.43 2.08 2.18
CA ASN A 174 -24.60 0.62 2.17
C ASN A 174 -24.71 0.00 3.58
N GLY A 175 -25.47 0.62 4.48
CA GLY A 175 -25.67 0.16 5.85
C GLY A 175 -24.53 0.46 6.83
N ARG A 176 -23.45 1.10 6.38
CA ARG A 176 -22.33 1.53 7.21
C ARG A 176 -22.50 2.99 7.64
N ALA A 177 -22.11 3.30 8.87
CA ALA A 177 -22.18 4.64 9.42
C ALA A 177 -21.08 5.57 8.88
N ALA A 178 -21.29 6.87 8.95
CA ALA A 178 -20.23 7.85 8.74
C ALA A 178 -19.17 7.78 9.84
N CYS A 179 -17.96 8.23 9.53
CA CYS A 179 -16.86 8.34 10.48
C CYS A 179 -17.23 9.28 11.66
N HIS A 180 -16.93 8.84 12.87
CA HIS A 180 -17.14 9.60 14.10
C HIS A 180 -15.83 10.25 14.63
N TYR A 181 -14.82 10.31 13.77
CA TYR A 181 -13.56 11.04 13.99
C TYR A 181 -12.72 10.60 15.19
N CYS A 182 -12.74 9.31 15.55
CA CYS A 182 -11.90 8.79 16.65
C CYS A 182 -10.39 8.82 16.36
N GLY A 183 -9.97 8.94 15.08
CA GLY A 183 -8.57 8.95 14.68
C GLY A 183 -7.80 7.63 14.83
N GLN A 184 -8.48 6.51 15.15
CA GLN A 184 -7.84 5.22 15.46
C GLN A 184 -7.89 4.21 14.31
N CYS A 185 -7.88 4.68 13.07
CA CYS A 185 -8.06 3.83 11.88
C CYS A 185 -7.04 2.69 11.74
N GLY A 186 -5.85 2.82 12.30
CA GLY A 186 -4.84 1.75 12.32
C GLY A 186 -5.15 0.60 13.28
N ARG A 187 -6.17 0.73 14.14
CA ARG A 187 -6.56 -0.25 15.15
C ARG A 187 -7.86 -0.99 14.84
N GLY A 188 -8.46 -0.70 13.69
CA GLY A 188 -9.77 -1.19 13.27
C GLY A 188 -10.83 -0.08 13.24
N CYS A 189 -12.09 -0.43 12.94
CA CYS A 189 -13.19 0.52 12.86
C CYS A 189 -14.51 -0.07 13.32
N ALA A 190 -14.94 0.25 14.54
CA ALA A 190 -16.18 -0.29 15.13
C ALA A 190 -17.47 0.09 14.35
N THR A 191 -17.42 1.17 13.55
CA THR A 191 -18.55 1.63 12.72
C THR A 191 -18.43 1.20 11.26
N HIS A 192 -17.35 0.50 10.89
CA HIS A 192 -17.02 0.12 9.51
C HIS A 192 -17.01 1.30 8.53
N SER A 193 -16.75 2.50 9.04
CA SER A 193 -16.66 3.73 8.22
C SER A 193 -15.41 3.72 7.35
N ASN A 194 -14.29 3.19 7.83
CA ASN A 194 -13.12 2.95 7.01
C ASN A 194 -13.23 1.59 6.30
N PHE A 195 -12.52 1.45 5.18
CA PHE A 195 -12.50 0.21 4.43
C PHE A 195 -11.49 -0.77 5.00
N SER A 196 -11.99 -1.99 5.29
CA SER A 196 -11.22 -3.23 5.28
C SER A 196 -12.02 -4.30 4.54
N SER A 197 -11.38 -5.32 4.00
CA SER A 197 -12.09 -6.37 3.26
C SER A 197 -13.03 -7.16 4.18
N VAL A 198 -12.69 -7.34 5.45
CA VAL A 198 -13.56 -8.05 6.43
C VAL A 198 -14.80 -7.24 6.80
N SER A 199 -14.74 -5.92 6.76
CA SER A 199 -15.89 -5.08 7.11
C SER A 199 -16.79 -4.74 5.92
N VAL A 200 -16.28 -4.81 4.68
CA VAL A 200 -17.02 -4.33 3.50
C VAL A 200 -17.29 -5.41 2.47
N MET A 201 -16.30 -6.26 2.16
CA MET A 201 -16.42 -7.23 1.06
C MET A 201 -16.84 -8.62 1.51
N LEU A 202 -16.28 -9.11 2.60
CA LEU A 202 -16.57 -10.47 3.07
C LEU A 202 -18.01 -10.65 3.60
N PRO A 203 -18.62 -9.68 4.33
CA PRO A 203 -19.98 -9.87 4.83
C PRO A 203 -21.01 -10.21 3.75
N PRO A 204 -21.13 -9.45 2.64
CA PRO A 204 -22.08 -9.81 1.58
C PRO A 204 -21.69 -11.12 0.86
N ALA A 205 -20.40 -11.43 0.74
CA ALA A 205 -19.95 -12.69 0.14
C ALA A 205 -20.33 -13.89 1.02
N LEU A 206 -20.15 -13.81 2.33
CA LEU A 206 -20.58 -14.85 3.30
C LEU A 206 -22.11 -14.98 3.32
N ALA A 207 -22.83 -13.87 3.36
CA ALA A 207 -24.30 -13.86 3.36
C ALA A 207 -24.89 -14.52 2.09
N SER A 208 -24.16 -14.53 0.98
CA SER A 208 -24.58 -15.22 -0.25
C SER A 208 -24.62 -16.75 -0.11
N GLY A 209 -24.00 -17.32 0.92
CA GLY A 209 -23.82 -18.76 1.10
C GLY A 209 -22.86 -19.42 0.08
N LYS A 210 -22.15 -18.62 -0.74
CA LYS A 210 -21.25 -19.11 -1.81
C LYS A 210 -19.78 -19.03 -1.45
N LEU A 211 -19.43 -18.47 -0.29
CA LEU A 211 -18.07 -18.35 0.20
C LEU A 211 -17.84 -19.30 1.38
N THR A 212 -16.82 -20.16 1.25
CA THR A 212 -16.25 -20.94 2.36
C THR A 212 -14.82 -20.47 2.57
N ILE A 213 -14.43 -20.16 3.81
CA ILE A 213 -13.08 -19.74 4.18
C ILE A 213 -12.42 -20.87 4.96
N ILE A 214 -11.20 -21.21 4.60
CA ILE A 214 -10.32 -22.14 5.32
C ILE A 214 -9.19 -21.30 5.91
N PRO A 215 -9.26 -20.92 7.20
CA PRO A 215 -8.22 -20.14 7.87
C PRO A 215 -7.05 -21.01 8.33
N ASN A 216 -5.96 -20.37 8.74
CA ASN A 216 -4.73 -21.04 9.21
C ASN A 216 -4.21 -22.09 8.20
N ALA A 217 -4.35 -21.79 6.92
CA ALA A 217 -4.03 -22.68 5.81
C ALA A 217 -2.97 -22.02 4.91
N MET A 218 -1.71 -22.41 5.07
CA MET A 218 -0.60 -21.91 4.30
C MET A 218 -0.59 -22.57 2.91
N ALA A 219 -0.98 -21.85 1.87
CA ALA A 219 -0.94 -22.34 0.51
C ALA A 219 0.52 -22.65 0.10
N ARG A 220 0.72 -23.85 -0.46
CA ARG A 220 2.03 -24.38 -0.85
C ARG A 220 2.27 -24.24 -2.35
N GLU A 221 1.31 -24.72 -3.15
CA GLU A 221 1.41 -24.75 -4.61
C GLU A 221 0.03 -24.84 -5.28
N VAL A 222 -0.03 -24.43 -6.51
CA VAL A 222 -1.16 -24.70 -7.42
C VAL A 222 -0.91 -26.05 -8.07
N THR A 223 -1.86 -26.97 -7.93
CA THR A 223 -1.76 -28.30 -8.53
C THR A 223 -2.27 -28.29 -9.97
N THR A 224 -1.67 -29.09 -10.85
CA THR A 224 -2.01 -29.16 -12.29
C THR A 224 -2.34 -30.57 -12.73
N GLY A 225 -3.22 -30.68 -13.72
CA GLY A 225 -3.55 -31.94 -14.40
C GLY A 225 -2.58 -32.25 -15.55
N ALA A 226 -2.74 -33.45 -16.13
CA ALA A 226 -1.97 -33.89 -17.30
C ALA A 226 -2.21 -32.98 -18.54
N ASP A 227 -3.35 -32.33 -18.61
CA ASP A 227 -3.72 -31.34 -19.65
C ASP A 227 -3.00 -29.99 -19.44
N GLY A 228 -2.32 -29.81 -18.32
CA GLY A 228 -1.62 -28.57 -17.95
C GLY A 228 -2.52 -27.49 -17.36
N LEU A 229 -3.79 -27.77 -17.11
CA LEU A 229 -4.68 -26.86 -16.40
C LEU A 229 -4.53 -27.00 -14.90
N ALA A 230 -4.79 -25.92 -14.17
CA ALA A 230 -4.86 -25.96 -12.72
C ALA A 230 -6.02 -26.82 -12.26
N THR A 231 -5.80 -27.66 -11.25
CA THR A 231 -6.80 -28.54 -10.67
C THR A 231 -7.18 -28.16 -9.23
N GLY A 232 -6.43 -27.24 -8.62
CA GLY A 232 -6.65 -26.77 -7.26
C GLY A 232 -5.42 -26.19 -6.62
N VAL A 233 -5.41 -26.18 -5.29
CA VAL A 233 -4.30 -25.68 -4.46
C VAL A 233 -4.03 -26.68 -3.35
N SER A 234 -2.76 -27.03 -3.11
CA SER A 234 -2.33 -27.71 -1.89
C SER A 234 -1.95 -26.69 -0.82
N TYR A 235 -2.22 -27.03 0.44
CA TYR A 235 -1.90 -26.18 1.58
C TYR A 235 -1.55 -27.00 2.82
N VAL A 236 -0.79 -26.39 3.71
CA VAL A 236 -0.46 -26.93 5.03
C VAL A 236 -1.38 -26.30 6.05
N ASN A 237 -2.08 -27.11 6.84
CA ASN A 237 -2.83 -26.64 8.01
C ASN A 237 -1.82 -26.25 9.10
N LYS A 238 -1.85 -25.01 9.54
CA LYS A 238 -0.87 -24.46 10.50
C LYS A 238 -0.99 -25.04 11.90
N ALA A 239 -2.16 -25.59 12.26
CA ALA A 239 -2.40 -26.12 13.60
C ALA A 239 -1.75 -27.50 13.83
N ASP A 240 -1.81 -28.39 12.84
CA ASP A 240 -1.37 -29.77 12.92
C ASP A 240 -0.30 -30.17 11.91
N ARG A 241 0.09 -29.25 11.02
CA ARG A 241 1.07 -29.42 9.93
C ARG A 241 0.69 -30.50 8.91
N THR A 242 -0.58 -30.86 8.82
CA THR A 242 -1.06 -31.80 7.81
C THR A 242 -1.24 -31.13 6.46
N GLU A 243 -0.96 -31.87 5.39
CA GLU A 243 -1.17 -31.40 4.02
C GLU A 243 -2.58 -31.70 3.54
N HIS A 244 -3.20 -30.73 2.88
CA HIS A 244 -4.54 -30.80 2.33
C HIS A 244 -4.58 -30.27 0.91
N GLN A 245 -5.65 -30.55 0.19
CA GLN A 245 -5.90 -30.04 -1.14
C GLN A 245 -7.33 -29.53 -1.30
N VAL A 246 -7.49 -28.37 -1.90
CA VAL A 246 -8.78 -27.87 -2.43
C VAL A 246 -8.77 -28.05 -3.94
N ARG A 247 -9.74 -28.81 -4.47
CA ARG A 247 -9.94 -28.92 -5.92
C ARG A 247 -10.75 -27.75 -6.45
N ALA A 248 -10.33 -27.21 -7.60
CA ALA A 248 -10.99 -26.09 -8.24
C ALA A 248 -10.86 -26.18 -9.76
N ARG A 249 -11.86 -25.67 -10.48
CA ARG A 249 -11.79 -25.51 -11.95
C ARG A 249 -11.04 -24.24 -12.33
N ILE A 250 -11.06 -23.22 -11.47
CA ILE A 250 -10.39 -21.94 -11.67
C ILE A 250 -9.65 -21.65 -10.36
N VAL A 251 -8.41 -21.21 -10.46
CA VAL A 251 -7.59 -20.78 -9.33
C VAL A 251 -7.30 -19.29 -9.48
N VAL A 252 -7.56 -18.53 -8.41
CA VAL A 252 -7.27 -17.09 -8.34
C VAL A 252 -6.22 -16.88 -7.23
N LEU A 253 -5.07 -16.38 -7.61
CA LEU A 253 -4.02 -15.97 -6.67
C LEU A 253 -4.28 -14.53 -6.23
N ALA A 254 -4.41 -14.32 -4.94
CA ALA A 254 -4.62 -13.01 -4.30
C ALA A 254 -3.82 -12.94 -2.99
N ALA A 255 -2.64 -13.56 -3.01
CA ALA A 255 -1.80 -13.74 -1.83
C ALA A 255 -0.88 -12.54 -1.54
N SER A 256 -0.93 -11.49 -2.30
CA SER A 256 -0.06 -10.34 -2.49
C SER A 256 0.98 -10.57 -3.60
N CYS A 257 1.51 -9.49 -4.16
CA CYS A 257 2.44 -9.51 -5.27
C CYS A 257 3.53 -10.59 -5.13
N CYS A 258 4.33 -10.52 -4.08
CA CYS A 258 5.45 -11.43 -3.86
C CYS A 258 5.02 -12.86 -3.50
N GLU A 259 3.96 -13.02 -2.66
CA GLU A 259 3.47 -14.37 -2.32
C GLU A 259 2.83 -15.08 -3.52
N SER A 260 2.16 -14.35 -4.41
CA SER A 260 1.63 -14.95 -5.65
C SER A 260 2.76 -15.40 -6.58
N ALA A 261 3.84 -14.63 -6.69
CA ALA A 261 5.05 -15.07 -7.39
C ALA A 261 5.68 -16.30 -6.72
N ARG A 262 5.77 -16.32 -5.38
CA ARG A 262 6.27 -17.48 -4.61
C ARG A 262 5.44 -18.74 -4.90
N LEU A 263 4.12 -18.63 -4.91
CA LEU A 263 3.22 -19.76 -5.21
C LEU A 263 3.46 -20.27 -6.64
N LEU A 264 3.55 -19.40 -7.63
CA LEU A 264 3.82 -19.81 -9.02
C LEU A 264 5.18 -20.49 -9.16
N LEU A 265 6.23 -19.93 -8.59
CA LEU A 265 7.60 -20.47 -8.63
C LEU A 265 7.73 -21.83 -7.89
N ASN A 266 6.96 -22.04 -6.82
CA ASN A 266 6.92 -23.32 -6.09
C ASN A 266 6.00 -24.37 -6.77
N SER A 267 5.10 -23.95 -7.68
CA SER A 267 4.17 -24.85 -8.38
C SER A 267 4.86 -25.53 -9.56
N LYS A 268 5.82 -26.43 -9.26
CA LYS A 268 6.63 -27.14 -10.26
C LYS A 268 6.00 -28.46 -10.65
N SER A 269 6.17 -28.84 -11.91
CA SER A 269 5.78 -30.15 -12.44
C SER A 269 6.66 -30.51 -13.64
N THR A 270 6.49 -31.72 -14.17
CA THR A 270 7.21 -32.13 -15.41
C THR A 270 6.93 -31.17 -16.57
N ARG A 271 5.72 -30.60 -16.63
CA ARG A 271 5.32 -29.64 -17.66
C ARG A 271 5.79 -28.22 -17.36
N PHE A 272 5.95 -27.87 -16.10
CA PHE A 272 6.34 -26.54 -15.64
C PHE A 272 7.56 -26.65 -14.69
N PRO A 273 8.74 -27.02 -15.20
CA PRO A 273 9.91 -27.30 -14.35
C PRO A 273 10.43 -26.07 -13.61
N ASP A 274 10.23 -24.87 -14.18
CA ASP A 274 10.68 -23.59 -13.64
C ASP A 274 9.57 -22.81 -12.90
N GLY A 275 8.45 -23.49 -12.60
CA GLY A 275 7.29 -22.90 -11.97
C GLY A 275 6.11 -22.71 -12.92
N LEU A 276 4.92 -22.66 -12.35
CA LEU A 276 3.67 -22.50 -13.11
C LEU A 276 3.59 -21.11 -13.75
N ALA A 277 3.09 -21.03 -14.98
CA ALA A 277 2.95 -19.81 -15.75
C ALA A 277 4.28 -19.05 -15.98
N ASN A 278 5.42 -19.76 -15.97
CA ASN A 278 6.76 -19.18 -16.08
C ASN A 278 7.50 -19.56 -17.37
N SER A 279 6.80 -19.82 -18.46
CA SER A 279 7.45 -20.10 -19.77
C SER A 279 8.24 -18.91 -20.30
N SER A 280 7.88 -17.69 -19.90
CA SER A 280 8.60 -16.46 -20.21
C SER A 280 9.87 -16.25 -19.37
N GLY A 281 10.00 -16.97 -18.25
CA GLY A 281 11.09 -16.76 -17.28
C GLY A 281 10.98 -15.47 -16.46
N VAL A 282 9.83 -14.75 -16.52
CA VAL A 282 9.70 -13.44 -15.87
C VAL A 282 8.85 -13.44 -14.59
N VAL A 283 8.39 -14.59 -14.10
CA VAL A 283 7.77 -14.67 -12.76
C VAL A 283 8.79 -14.25 -11.70
N GLY A 284 8.43 -13.29 -10.88
CA GLY A 284 9.31 -12.70 -9.88
C GLY A 284 10.04 -11.45 -10.35
N HIS A 285 10.25 -11.26 -11.66
CA HIS A 285 10.96 -10.11 -12.23
C HIS A 285 10.11 -8.84 -12.31
N TYR A 286 10.79 -7.70 -12.51
CA TYR A 286 10.18 -6.36 -12.58
C TYR A 286 9.45 -5.97 -11.29
N LEU A 287 9.91 -6.50 -10.16
CA LEU A 287 9.42 -6.15 -8.84
C LEU A 287 9.71 -4.69 -8.55
N THR A 288 8.69 -3.94 -8.16
CA THR A 288 8.79 -2.54 -7.76
C THR A 288 8.22 -2.33 -6.36
N ASP A 289 8.67 -1.27 -5.70
CA ASP A 289 8.02 -0.63 -4.56
C ASP A 289 7.98 0.88 -4.81
N SER A 290 7.10 1.62 -4.16
CA SER A 290 7.16 3.09 -4.24
C SER A 290 8.47 3.58 -3.65
N THR A 291 9.08 4.59 -4.27
CA THR A 291 10.10 5.38 -3.58
C THR A 291 9.46 6.10 -2.40
N GLY A 292 10.21 6.28 -1.33
CA GLY A 292 9.66 6.98 -0.17
C GLY A 292 10.73 7.53 0.75
N LEU A 293 10.49 8.77 1.18
CA LEU A 293 11.22 9.40 2.28
C LEU A 293 10.28 10.37 3.00
N SER A 294 10.68 10.81 4.18
CA SER A 294 9.88 11.76 4.96
C SER A 294 10.78 12.82 5.59
N VAL A 295 10.28 14.07 5.62
CA VAL A 295 10.90 15.17 6.35
C VAL A 295 9.86 15.78 7.29
N SER A 296 10.24 15.98 8.53
CA SER A 296 9.41 16.63 9.55
C SER A 296 10.01 17.96 9.98
N GLY A 297 9.16 18.86 10.46
CA GLY A 297 9.60 20.16 10.96
C GLY A 297 8.70 20.69 12.07
N ILE A 298 9.23 21.62 12.85
CA ILE A 298 8.48 22.37 13.87
C ILE A 298 8.08 23.72 13.28
N ILE A 299 6.80 24.04 13.41
CA ILE A 299 6.19 25.26 12.89
C ILE A 299 5.84 26.19 14.04
N PRO A 300 6.56 27.33 14.22
CA PRO A 300 6.30 28.27 15.32
C PRO A 300 4.85 28.75 15.40
N ALA A 301 4.21 28.99 14.27
CA ALA A 301 2.81 29.42 14.21
C ALA A 301 1.83 28.41 14.82
N LEU A 302 2.21 27.15 14.99
CA LEU A 302 1.41 26.10 15.62
C LEU A 302 1.74 25.90 17.10
N MET A 303 2.81 26.50 17.62
CA MET A 303 3.28 26.26 19.00
C MET A 303 2.39 26.92 20.06
N GLU A 304 1.87 28.09 19.79
CA GLU A 304 1.12 28.92 20.76
C GLU A 304 -0.37 29.04 20.39
N THR A 305 -0.84 28.22 19.47
CA THR A 305 -2.26 28.18 19.11
C THR A 305 -3.09 27.61 20.26
N PRO A 306 -4.28 28.17 20.53
CA PRO A 306 -5.22 27.58 21.48
C PRO A 306 -5.47 26.11 21.15
N ARG A 307 -5.54 25.26 22.17
CA ARG A 307 -5.87 23.85 21.96
C ARG A 307 -7.32 23.71 21.56
N TYR A 308 -7.55 22.98 20.51
CA TYR A 308 -8.88 22.66 19.98
C TYR A 308 -8.89 21.19 19.57
N ASN A 309 -10.07 20.64 19.41
CA ASN A 309 -10.22 19.32 18.86
C ASN A 309 -9.87 19.35 17.36
N ALA A 310 -8.87 18.60 16.94
CA ALA A 310 -8.51 18.45 15.53
C ALA A 310 -9.40 17.38 14.88
N ASP A 311 -10.71 17.61 14.89
CA ASP A 311 -11.69 16.68 14.35
C ASP A 311 -11.36 16.28 12.91
N GLY A 312 -11.44 14.99 12.66
CA GLY A 312 -11.21 14.48 11.33
C GLY A 312 -11.05 12.97 11.28
N VAL A 313 -10.95 12.48 10.06
CA VAL A 313 -10.67 11.07 9.80
C VAL A 313 -9.23 10.73 10.19
N GLY A 314 -8.94 9.46 10.45
CA GLY A 314 -7.56 9.00 10.59
C GLY A 314 -6.86 9.02 9.23
N GLY A 315 -5.97 9.94 9.04
CA GLY A 315 -5.28 10.21 7.78
C GLY A 315 -5.32 11.69 7.41
N MET A 316 -4.82 12.03 6.25
CA MET A 316 -4.77 13.39 5.73
C MET A 316 -6.09 13.81 5.09
N HIS A 317 -6.47 15.09 5.21
CA HIS A 317 -7.61 15.66 4.48
C HIS A 317 -7.18 16.34 3.18
N LEU A 318 -5.93 16.78 3.10
CA LEU A 318 -5.30 17.32 1.91
C LEU A 318 -4.06 16.51 1.55
N TYR A 319 -3.68 16.53 0.26
CA TYR A 319 -2.41 15.98 -0.23
C TYR A 319 -1.92 16.80 -1.42
N VAL A 320 -0.69 16.54 -1.88
CA VAL A 320 -0.10 17.18 -3.06
C VAL A 320 0.04 16.12 -4.15
N PRO A 321 -0.70 16.20 -5.26
CA PRO A 321 -0.47 15.36 -6.44
C PRO A 321 0.79 15.81 -7.18
N TRP A 322 1.31 14.99 -8.09
CA TRP A 322 2.44 15.38 -8.93
C TRP A 322 2.11 16.57 -9.84
N TRP A 323 2.98 17.57 -9.85
CA TRP A 323 2.79 18.82 -10.59
C TRP A 323 4.02 19.22 -11.43
N GLY A 324 5.13 18.47 -11.33
CA GLY A 324 6.40 18.85 -11.92
C GLY A 324 6.52 18.52 -13.41
N ASP A 325 7.40 19.24 -14.10
CA ASP A 325 7.84 18.91 -15.43
C ASP A 325 9.08 18.00 -15.36
N ASN A 326 8.89 16.73 -15.61
CA ASN A 326 9.93 15.71 -15.52
C ASN A 326 11.14 16.01 -16.42
N LYS A 327 10.93 16.62 -17.62
CA LYS A 327 12.02 16.98 -18.53
C LYS A 327 12.90 18.08 -17.95
N ALA A 328 12.27 19.09 -17.37
CA ALA A 328 13.00 20.20 -16.73
C ALA A 328 13.72 19.73 -15.45
N LEU A 329 13.15 18.78 -14.72
CA LEU A 329 13.69 18.24 -13.47
C LEU A 329 14.76 17.17 -13.67
N GLY A 330 14.83 16.56 -14.85
CA GLY A 330 15.87 15.58 -15.20
C GLY A 330 15.67 14.18 -14.62
N PHE A 331 14.45 13.83 -14.17
CA PHE A 331 14.06 12.47 -13.79
C PHE A 331 12.66 12.11 -14.34
N PRO A 332 12.41 10.80 -14.69
CA PRO A 332 11.27 10.46 -15.57
C PRO A 332 9.93 10.31 -14.87
N ARG A 333 9.87 10.11 -13.54
CA ARG A 333 8.65 9.73 -12.82
C ARG A 333 8.36 10.70 -11.68
N GLY A 334 7.08 10.89 -11.40
CA GLY A 334 6.62 11.78 -10.34
C GLY A 334 6.52 11.13 -8.97
N TYR A 335 6.05 11.94 -8.02
CA TYR A 335 5.64 11.50 -6.68
C TYR A 335 4.49 12.37 -6.18
N HIS A 336 3.65 11.82 -5.31
CA HIS A 336 2.73 12.64 -4.52
C HIS A 336 3.29 12.86 -3.11
N ILE A 337 2.71 13.83 -2.38
CA ILE A 337 3.11 14.13 -1.00
C ILE A 337 1.94 13.89 -0.07
N GLU A 338 2.12 12.97 0.87
CA GLU A 338 1.22 12.73 1.99
C GLU A 338 1.53 13.71 3.11
N LEU A 339 0.53 14.43 3.60
CA LEU A 339 0.67 15.45 4.62
C LEU A 339 0.39 14.87 6.00
N GLY A 340 1.30 15.09 6.94
CA GLY A 340 1.17 14.72 8.34
C GLY A 340 1.20 15.93 9.27
N GLY A 341 0.68 15.76 10.47
CA GLY A 341 0.63 16.81 11.50
C GLY A 341 -0.59 16.67 12.40
N GLY A 342 -0.88 17.71 13.17
CA GLY A 342 -2.01 17.73 14.09
C GLY A 342 -1.71 17.12 15.46
N PHE A 343 -2.75 16.90 16.25
CA PHE A 343 -2.64 16.41 17.62
C PHE A 343 -2.61 14.89 17.64
N GLY A 344 -1.39 14.31 17.64
CA GLY A 344 -1.20 12.90 17.90
C GLY A 344 -1.42 12.54 19.37
N MET A 345 -1.59 11.24 19.68
CA MET A 345 -1.58 10.80 21.07
C MET A 345 -0.23 11.16 21.71
N PRO A 346 -0.22 11.72 22.94
CA PRO A 346 1.02 11.97 23.66
C PRO A 346 1.68 10.63 23.94
N GLY A 347 2.69 10.32 23.17
CA GLY A 347 3.38 9.06 23.28
C GLY A 347 4.86 9.30 23.46
N TYR A 348 5.51 9.10 22.43
CA TYR A 348 6.92 8.83 22.28
C TYR A 348 7.88 9.99 22.60
N GLY A 349 7.45 11.22 22.50
CA GLY A 349 8.34 12.38 22.66
C GLY A 349 8.59 12.84 24.09
N PHE A 350 7.91 12.26 25.08
CA PHE A 350 7.94 12.78 26.45
C PHE A 350 9.31 12.60 27.13
N GLY A 351 10.06 11.58 26.76
CA GLY A 351 11.41 11.34 27.24
C GLY A 351 12.51 11.59 26.19
N GLY A 352 12.14 11.95 24.98
CA GLY A 352 13.02 11.92 23.81
C GLY A 352 13.85 13.18 23.57
N GLY A 353 14.00 14.06 24.56
CA GLY A 353 14.86 15.23 24.40
C GLY A 353 14.17 16.42 23.72
N ILE A 354 12.91 16.67 24.07
CA ILE A 354 12.15 17.84 23.58
C ILE A 354 12.88 19.17 23.81
N GLN A 355 13.73 19.23 24.85
CA GLN A 355 14.61 20.35 25.14
C GLN A 355 15.63 20.63 24.04
N ASN A 356 15.92 19.66 23.18
CA ASN A 356 16.82 19.78 22.04
C ASN A 356 16.12 20.19 20.75
N TYR A 357 14.79 20.33 20.78
CA TYR A 357 14.05 20.75 19.59
C TYR A 357 14.29 22.24 19.28
N PRO A 358 14.18 22.65 18.00
CA PRO A 358 14.20 24.06 17.63
C PRO A 358 13.21 24.86 18.46
N TYR A 359 13.59 26.06 18.90
CA TYR A 359 12.78 26.98 19.72
C TYR A 359 12.54 26.52 21.18
N SER A 360 13.25 25.51 21.68
CA SER A 360 13.12 25.09 23.06
C SER A 360 13.54 26.19 24.04
N ARG A 361 12.81 26.30 25.15
CA ARG A 361 13.12 27.19 26.30
C ARG A 361 13.93 26.48 27.39
N GLY A 362 14.40 25.27 27.13
CA GLY A 362 14.98 24.37 28.13
C GLY A 362 13.92 23.44 28.71
N GLY A 363 14.04 23.04 29.95
CA GLY A 363 12.97 22.28 30.63
C GLY A 363 13.03 20.77 30.36
N GLY A 364 14.15 20.13 30.75
CA GLY A 364 14.33 18.68 30.59
C GLY A 364 13.56 17.81 31.58
N TYR A 365 12.91 18.36 32.61
CA TYR A 365 12.19 17.61 33.65
C TYR A 365 11.11 18.44 34.36
N GLY A 366 10.25 17.77 35.11
CA GLY A 366 9.27 18.39 36.00
C GLY A 366 8.20 19.23 35.28
N ALA A 367 7.89 20.39 35.87
CA ALA A 367 6.88 21.30 35.36
C ALA A 367 7.27 21.92 34.03
N ASP A 368 8.56 22.22 33.84
CA ASP A 368 9.09 22.86 32.64
C ASP A 368 9.03 21.91 31.46
N LEU A 369 9.35 20.61 31.63
CA LEU A 369 9.15 19.60 30.61
C LEU A 369 7.69 19.51 30.18
N LYS A 370 6.76 19.53 31.14
CA LYS A 370 5.32 19.50 30.84
C LYS A 370 4.86 20.74 30.07
N ALA A 371 5.42 21.90 30.40
CA ALA A 371 5.13 23.16 29.72
C ALA A 371 5.65 23.13 28.28
N GLU A 372 6.89 22.69 28.06
CA GLU A 372 7.47 22.53 26.72
C GLU A 372 6.66 21.52 25.90
N TYR A 373 6.33 20.35 26.46
CA TYR A 373 5.53 19.36 25.75
C TYR A 373 4.18 19.92 25.30
N ARG A 374 3.49 20.66 26.15
CA ARG A 374 2.23 21.32 25.79
C ARG A 374 2.42 22.35 24.67
N ARG A 375 3.54 23.06 24.66
CA ARG A 375 3.88 24.06 23.66
C ARG A 375 4.15 23.44 22.29
N TYR A 376 4.87 22.32 22.25
CA TYR A 376 5.17 21.60 21.00
C TYR A 376 4.04 20.69 20.50
N TYR A 377 3.09 20.34 21.36
CA TYR A 377 2.02 19.42 21.00
C TYR A 377 1.14 20.02 19.89
N GLY A 378 1.16 19.39 18.72
CA GLY A 378 0.51 19.88 17.51
C GLY A 378 1.34 20.85 16.66
N ALA A 379 2.59 21.15 17.05
CA ALA A 379 3.47 22.06 16.30
C ALA A 379 4.32 21.38 15.23
N SER A 380 4.31 20.05 15.17
CA SER A 380 5.04 19.30 14.15
C SER A 380 4.18 19.08 12.91
N VAL A 381 4.81 19.24 11.76
CA VAL A 381 4.29 18.75 10.47
C VAL A 381 5.26 17.74 9.87
N SER A 382 4.76 16.89 8.99
CA SER A 382 5.57 15.95 8.23
C SER A 382 5.10 15.85 6.79
N PHE A 383 6.04 15.63 5.90
CA PHE A 383 5.82 15.41 4.47
C PHE A 383 6.40 14.05 4.14
N SER A 384 5.61 13.21 3.49
CA SER A 384 6.01 11.87 3.10
C SER A 384 5.80 11.70 1.61
N GLY A 385 6.88 11.59 0.84
CA GLY A 385 6.81 11.35 -0.61
C GLY A 385 6.49 9.89 -0.90
N ARG A 386 5.71 9.67 -1.96
CA ARG A 386 5.47 8.35 -2.55
C ARG A 386 5.63 8.48 -4.05
N GLY A 387 6.73 7.97 -4.57
CA GLY A 387 7.07 8.12 -5.97
C GLY A 387 7.06 6.81 -6.74
N GLU A 388 7.04 6.94 -8.06
CA GLU A 388 7.08 5.80 -8.97
C GLU A 388 8.52 5.34 -9.18
N GLN A 389 8.77 4.05 -8.97
CA GLN A 389 9.98 3.37 -9.42
C GLN A 389 9.82 2.92 -10.87
N VAL A 390 10.87 3.07 -11.68
CA VAL A 390 10.93 2.45 -13.01
C VAL A 390 11.10 0.94 -12.87
N ALA A 391 10.18 0.16 -13.43
CA ALA A 391 10.28 -1.29 -13.39
C ALA A 391 11.49 -1.79 -14.20
N ARG A 392 12.39 -2.55 -13.57
CA ARG A 392 13.61 -3.08 -14.16
C ARG A 392 13.71 -4.59 -13.93
N GLU A 393 14.36 -5.29 -14.87
CA GLU A 393 14.52 -6.74 -14.83
C GLU A 393 15.40 -7.20 -13.65
N ASP A 394 16.38 -6.39 -13.27
CA ASP A 394 17.32 -6.66 -12.17
C ASP A 394 16.74 -6.44 -10.77
N CYS A 395 15.50 -5.94 -10.68
CA CYS A 395 14.71 -5.92 -9.45
C CYS A 395 13.73 -7.08 -9.48
N TYR A 396 13.98 -8.12 -8.68
CA TYR A 396 13.19 -9.35 -8.72
C TYR A 396 13.20 -10.12 -7.40
N CYS A 397 12.34 -11.12 -7.31
CA CYS A 397 12.40 -12.15 -6.29
C CYS A 397 12.42 -13.54 -6.94
N GLU A 398 13.12 -14.46 -6.32
CA GLU A 398 13.28 -15.85 -6.74
C GLU A 398 13.12 -16.80 -5.55
N ILE A 399 13.02 -18.09 -5.78
CA ILE A 399 13.05 -19.07 -4.68
C ILE A 399 14.47 -19.22 -4.17
N ASP A 400 14.66 -19.07 -2.86
CA ASP A 400 15.93 -19.43 -2.21
C ASP A 400 16.08 -20.95 -2.20
N PRO A 401 17.14 -21.51 -2.79
CA PRO A 401 17.31 -22.97 -2.89
C PRO A 401 17.65 -23.63 -1.55
N ASN A 402 18.03 -22.87 -0.52
CA ASN A 402 18.58 -23.38 0.73
C ASN A 402 17.71 -23.12 1.95
N VAL A 403 16.66 -22.29 1.82
CA VAL A 403 15.86 -21.85 2.95
C VAL A 403 14.39 -22.20 2.75
N VAL A 404 13.80 -22.81 3.77
CA VAL A 404 12.36 -23.09 3.84
C VAL A 404 11.76 -22.42 5.08
N ASP A 405 10.46 -22.16 5.03
CA ASP A 405 9.71 -21.71 6.21
C ASP A 405 9.42 -22.88 7.16
N GLU A 406 8.79 -22.60 8.30
CA GLU A 406 8.43 -23.63 9.29
C GLU A 406 7.42 -24.67 8.76
N TRP A 407 6.78 -24.40 7.63
CA TRP A 407 5.85 -25.31 6.95
C TRP A 407 6.55 -26.19 5.89
N GLY A 408 7.89 -26.02 5.75
CA GLY A 408 8.69 -26.72 4.74
C GLY A 408 8.50 -26.19 3.32
N ILE A 409 8.01 -24.96 3.15
CA ILE A 409 7.80 -24.33 1.85
C ILE A 409 9.00 -23.44 1.53
N PRO A 410 9.65 -23.58 0.35
CA PRO A 410 10.76 -22.71 -0.06
C PRO A 410 10.38 -21.23 -0.04
N VAL A 411 11.31 -20.39 0.47
CA VAL A 411 11.07 -18.96 0.68
C VAL A 411 11.60 -18.12 -0.48
N LEU A 412 11.26 -16.84 -0.49
CA LEU A 412 11.78 -15.88 -1.46
C LEU A 412 13.14 -15.32 -1.04
N ARG A 413 13.98 -15.10 -2.05
CA ARG A 413 15.17 -14.25 -2.03
C ARG A 413 14.90 -13.02 -2.88
N PHE A 414 15.20 -11.83 -2.34
CA PHE A 414 14.95 -10.56 -2.99
C PHE A 414 16.24 -9.93 -3.53
N HIS A 415 16.12 -9.31 -4.70
CA HIS A 415 17.16 -8.51 -5.35
C HIS A 415 16.54 -7.16 -5.72
N HIS A 416 16.99 -6.09 -5.09
CA HIS A 416 16.39 -4.79 -5.31
C HIS A 416 17.39 -3.66 -5.05
N THR A 417 17.48 -2.73 -5.99
CA THR A 417 18.31 -1.52 -5.89
C THR A 417 17.56 -0.33 -6.47
N TRP A 418 17.84 0.85 -5.95
CA TRP A 418 17.39 2.10 -6.56
C TRP A 418 18.32 2.49 -7.72
N SER A 419 17.76 3.06 -8.80
CA SER A 419 18.51 3.67 -9.87
C SER A 419 18.79 5.16 -9.61
N ASP A 420 19.56 5.79 -10.49
CA ASP A 420 19.81 7.23 -10.38
C ASP A 420 18.54 8.07 -10.57
N HIS A 421 17.53 7.55 -11.27
CA HIS A 421 16.24 8.21 -11.41
C HIS A 421 15.55 8.37 -10.06
N GLU A 422 15.47 7.30 -9.27
CA GLU A 422 14.86 7.33 -7.95
C GLU A 422 15.69 8.17 -6.96
N ARG A 423 17.02 8.18 -7.08
CA ARG A 423 17.89 9.05 -6.27
C ARG A 423 17.69 10.54 -6.57
N LEU A 424 17.56 10.91 -7.84
CA LEU A 424 17.23 12.29 -8.24
C LEU A 424 15.84 12.70 -7.76
N GLN A 425 14.86 11.81 -7.87
CA GLN A 425 13.52 12.02 -7.34
C GLN A 425 13.55 12.25 -5.81
N ALA A 426 14.33 11.44 -5.07
CA ALA A 426 14.49 11.58 -3.62
C ALA A 426 15.14 12.91 -3.23
N LYS A 427 16.17 13.33 -3.95
CA LYS A 427 16.78 14.66 -3.76
C LYS A 427 15.75 15.76 -3.91
N HIS A 428 14.95 15.71 -4.97
CA HIS A 428 13.89 16.69 -5.23
C HIS A 428 12.81 16.66 -4.14
N MET A 429 12.43 15.47 -3.62
CA MET A 429 11.53 15.34 -2.47
C MET A 429 12.06 16.09 -1.24
N GLN A 430 13.33 15.86 -0.86
CA GLN A 430 13.94 16.52 0.28
C GLN A 430 13.95 18.04 0.14
N GLU A 431 14.39 18.54 -1.03
CA GLU A 431 14.46 19.97 -1.31
C GLU A 431 13.07 20.62 -1.27
N THR A 432 12.07 19.95 -1.84
CA THR A 432 10.67 20.41 -1.82
C THR A 432 10.12 20.47 -0.40
N PHE A 433 10.29 19.39 0.40
CA PHE A 433 9.75 19.34 1.75
C PHE A 433 10.39 20.38 2.66
N ARG A 434 11.71 20.59 2.51
CA ARG A 434 12.41 21.68 3.19
C ARG A 434 11.84 23.03 2.80
N SER A 435 11.68 23.31 1.50
CA SER A 435 11.16 24.58 1.01
C SER A 435 9.75 24.87 1.55
N ILE A 436 8.90 23.85 1.68
CA ILE A 436 7.57 24.02 2.29
C ILE A 436 7.70 24.37 3.77
N ILE A 437 8.55 23.67 4.53
CA ILE A 437 8.78 23.95 5.96
C ILE A 437 9.33 25.37 6.14
N ASP A 438 10.32 25.78 5.32
CA ASP A 438 10.91 27.11 5.35
C ASP A 438 9.85 28.20 5.03
N ALA A 439 9.00 27.97 4.02
CA ALA A 439 7.89 28.87 3.66
C ALA A 439 6.81 28.97 4.76
N MET A 440 6.68 27.96 5.61
CA MET A 440 5.85 28.00 6.82
C MET A 440 6.53 28.75 7.99
N GLY A 441 7.75 29.24 7.83
CA GLY A 441 8.57 29.84 8.89
C GLY A 441 9.07 28.81 9.92
N GLY A 442 9.13 27.55 9.54
CA GLY A 442 9.51 26.42 10.38
C GLY A 442 10.98 26.07 10.31
N THR A 443 11.36 25.03 11.06
CA THR A 443 12.70 24.43 11.03
C THR A 443 12.58 22.91 10.90
N PRO A 444 13.27 22.29 9.92
CA PRO A 444 13.31 20.82 9.80
C PRO A 444 13.89 20.17 11.06
N THR A 445 13.33 19.06 11.46
CA THR A 445 13.79 18.23 12.59
C THR A 445 14.33 16.87 12.15
N SER A 446 14.01 16.45 10.93
CA SER A 446 14.60 15.26 10.32
C SER A 446 16.00 15.54 9.80
N THR A 447 16.87 14.53 9.87
CA THR A 447 18.11 14.53 9.09
C THR A 447 17.77 14.48 7.59
N MET A 448 18.56 15.17 6.80
CA MET A 448 18.46 15.13 5.33
C MET A 448 19.80 14.63 4.79
N PRO A 449 19.95 13.29 4.67
CA PRO A 449 21.20 12.68 4.21
C PRO A 449 21.47 13.04 2.74
N GLY A 450 22.74 13.01 2.37
CA GLY A 450 23.20 13.25 1.00
C GLY A 450 23.18 12.00 0.11
N PRO A 451 23.90 12.05 -1.01
CA PRO A 451 23.96 10.94 -1.96
C PRO A 451 24.57 9.65 -1.38
N GLU A 452 25.39 9.77 -0.33
CA GLU A 452 26.01 8.64 0.38
C GLU A 452 25.00 7.72 1.06
N ALA A 453 23.79 8.20 1.27
CA ALA A 453 22.67 7.46 1.86
C ALA A 453 21.39 7.58 1.00
N ASP A 454 21.55 7.60 -0.31
CA ASP A 454 20.48 7.68 -1.30
C ASP A 454 19.45 8.78 -0.99
N TYR A 455 19.90 9.91 -0.46
CA TYR A 455 19.04 11.03 0.00
C TYR A 455 17.95 10.61 1.00
N GLY A 456 18.17 9.54 1.74
CA GLY A 456 17.21 9.03 2.73
C GLY A 456 16.07 8.19 2.14
N LEU A 457 16.22 7.67 0.93
CA LEU A 457 15.28 6.69 0.39
C LEU A 457 15.19 5.48 1.33
N ALA A 458 13.98 5.09 1.62
CA ALA A 458 13.72 3.84 2.32
C ALA A 458 14.21 2.64 1.50
N ALA A 459 14.59 1.56 2.15
CA ALA A 459 14.85 0.30 1.45
C ALA A 459 13.61 -0.18 0.70
N GLY A 460 13.79 -0.93 -0.38
CA GLY A 460 12.67 -1.54 -1.09
C GLY A 460 11.79 -2.38 -0.17
N GLY A 461 10.48 -2.39 -0.40
CA GLY A 461 9.48 -3.05 0.42
C GLY A 461 9.02 -2.27 1.67
N VAL A 462 9.73 -1.21 2.07
CA VAL A 462 9.40 -0.41 3.27
C VAL A 462 8.13 0.42 3.07
N ILE A 463 7.85 0.84 1.85
CA ILE A 463 6.61 1.60 1.55
C ILE A 463 5.40 0.66 1.43
N ILE A 464 5.66 -0.64 1.32
CA ILE A 464 4.61 -1.69 1.33
C ILE A 464 3.68 -1.59 0.08
N HIS A 465 4.24 -1.15 -1.04
CA HIS A 465 3.53 -1.03 -2.31
C HIS A 465 4.09 -1.99 -3.37
N GLU A 466 4.48 -3.21 -2.97
CA GLU A 466 5.09 -4.19 -3.88
C GLU A 466 4.15 -4.52 -5.05
N ALA A 467 4.67 -4.36 -6.26
CA ALA A 467 3.94 -4.59 -7.50
C ALA A 467 4.85 -5.21 -8.58
N GLY A 468 4.26 -5.81 -9.61
CA GLY A 468 4.93 -6.16 -10.86
C GLY A 468 5.49 -7.57 -10.98
N ALA A 469 5.72 -8.31 -9.90
CA ALA A 469 6.38 -9.62 -9.91
C ALA A 469 5.67 -10.71 -10.76
N VAL A 470 4.45 -10.45 -11.25
CA VAL A 470 3.68 -11.33 -12.15
C VAL A 470 3.02 -10.48 -13.24
N ARG A 471 3.81 -9.62 -13.88
CA ARG A 471 3.28 -8.53 -14.71
C ARG A 471 2.42 -9.01 -15.89
N MET A 472 1.41 -8.21 -16.24
CA MET A 472 0.63 -8.37 -17.47
C MET A 472 1.34 -7.74 -18.67
N GLY A 473 1.00 -8.24 -19.86
CA GLY A 473 1.48 -7.70 -21.12
C GLY A 473 0.78 -8.37 -22.31
N SER A 474 1.04 -7.84 -23.49
CA SER A 474 0.46 -8.39 -24.74
C SER A 474 1.28 -9.55 -25.31
N ASP A 475 2.57 -9.62 -25.00
CA ASP A 475 3.47 -10.66 -25.48
C ASP A 475 3.74 -11.69 -24.37
N PRO A 476 3.32 -12.97 -24.56
CA PRO A 476 3.56 -14.03 -23.59
C PRO A 476 5.05 -14.35 -23.37
N LYS A 477 5.96 -13.87 -24.22
CA LYS A 477 7.40 -14.05 -24.05
C LYS A 477 8.00 -13.06 -23.03
N THR A 478 7.32 -11.96 -22.77
CA THR A 478 7.81 -10.89 -21.90
C THR A 478 6.88 -10.58 -20.74
N SER A 479 5.80 -11.34 -20.59
CA SER A 479 4.81 -11.17 -19.53
C SER A 479 4.25 -12.51 -19.07
N VAL A 480 3.70 -12.54 -17.87
CA VAL A 480 3.09 -13.73 -17.26
C VAL A 480 1.59 -13.77 -17.52
N LEU A 481 0.95 -12.61 -17.53
CA LEU A 481 -0.50 -12.46 -17.61
C LEU A 481 -0.90 -11.65 -18.86
N ASN A 482 -2.07 -11.98 -19.37
CA ASN A 482 -2.72 -11.18 -20.40
C ASN A 482 -3.44 -9.94 -19.81
N ALA A 483 -4.08 -9.16 -20.66
CA ALA A 483 -4.82 -7.95 -20.30
C ALA A 483 -5.97 -8.17 -19.29
N HIS A 484 -6.37 -9.40 -19.00
CA HIS A 484 -7.44 -9.76 -18.05
C HIS A 484 -6.92 -10.38 -16.76
N SER A 485 -5.64 -10.20 -16.42
CA SER A 485 -4.97 -10.83 -15.28
C SER A 485 -4.99 -12.37 -15.30
N GLN A 486 -5.17 -12.96 -16.49
CA GLN A 486 -5.20 -14.40 -16.74
C GLN A 486 -3.81 -14.84 -17.20
N ALA A 487 -3.31 -15.97 -16.67
CA ALA A 487 -2.02 -16.53 -17.08
C ALA A 487 -2.03 -16.93 -18.56
N HIS A 488 -0.98 -16.56 -19.31
CA HIS A 488 -0.83 -16.94 -20.72
C HIS A 488 -0.73 -18.46 -20.88
N ASP A 489 0.04 -19.13 -20.02
CA ASP A 489 0.32 -20.56 -20.12
C ASP A 489 -0.81 -21.44 -19.58
N VAL A 490 -1.60 -20.93 -18.63
CA VAL A 490 -2.57 -21.71 -17.87
C VAL A 490 -3.88 -20.93 -17.76
N LYS A 491 -4.77 -21.13 -18.74
CA LYS A 491 -5.96 -20.29 -18.94
C LYS A 491 -6.94 -20.23 -17.77
N ASN A 492 -6.87 -21.15 -16.82
CA ASN A 492 -7.73 -21.18 -15.64
C ASN A 492 -7.02 -20.72 -14.35
N VAL A 493 -5.88 -20.01 -14.49
CA VAL A 493 -5.18 -19.32 -13.39
C VAL A 493 -5.26 -17.82 -13.61
N PHE A 494 -5.62 -17.09 -12.55
CA PHE A 494 -5.73 -15.62 -12.53
C PHE A 494 -4.96 -15.08 -11.34
N VAL A 495 -4.50 -13.81 -11.44
CA VAL A 495 -3.85 -13.11 -10.34
C VAL A 495 -4.62 -11.82 -10.04
N ALA A 496 -5.01 -11.61 -8.77
CA ALA A 496 -5.89 -10.53 -8.35
C ALA A 496 -5.31 -9.73 -7.17
N ASP A 497 -4.04 -9.38 -7.26
CA ASP A 497 -3.28 -8.55 -6.30
C ASP A 497 -2.38 -7.54 -7.03
N GLY A 498 -1.27 -7.11 -6.42
CA GLY A 498 -0.28 -6.21 -7.05
C GLY A 498 0.60 -6.86 -8.13
N GLY A 499 0.56 -8.19 -8.28
CA GLY A 499 1.38 -8.93 -9.24
C GLY A 499 1.19 -8.53 -10.71
N PRO A 500 -0.04 -8.28 -11.19
CA PRO A 500 -0.32 -7.94 -12.59
C PRO A 500 0.25 -6.62 -13.10
N PHE A 501 0.79 -5.76 -12.26
CA PHE A 501 1.21 -4.40 -12.63
C PHE A 501 2.37 -4.41 -13.63
N ALA A 502 2.20 -3.73 -14.78
CA ALA A 502 3.26 -3.53 -15.77
C ALA A 502 4.20 -2.38 -15.37
N SER A 503 3.68 -1.38 -14.68
CA SER A 503 4.40 -0.30 -14.02
C SER A 503 3.68 0.11 -12.75
N GLN A 504 4.40 0.67 -11.82
CA GLN A 504 3.83 1.39 -10.68
C GLN A 504 3.55 2.83 -11.09
N ALA A 505 2.68 3.52 -10.38
CA ALA A 505 2.51 4.97 -10.50
C ALA A 505 3.02 5.67 -9.24
N ASP A 506 3.03 6.99 -9.27
CA ASP A 506 3.18 7.83 -8.08
C ASP A 506 1.95 7.77 -7.15
N LYS A 507 1.19 6.68 -7.18
CA LYS A 507 -0.09 6.51 -6.49
C LYS A 507 -0.11 5.22 -5.68
N ASN A 508 -0.86 5.23 -4.56
CA ASN A 508 -1.07 4.02 -3.75
C ASN A 508 -1.84 2.98 -4.56
N ILE A 509 -1.33 1.75 -4.63
CA ILE A 509 -1.76 0.73 -5.60
C ILE A 509 -3.09 0.05 -5.30
N THR A 510 -3.60 0.13 -4.06
CA THR A 510 -4.75 -0.67 -3.59
C THR A 510 -5.99 -0.46 -4.45
N TRP A 511 -6.27 0.79 -4.86
CA TRP A 511 -7.46 1.09 -5.64
C TRP A 511 -7.43 0.47 -7.04
N THR A 512 -6.25 0.47 -7.66
CA THR A 512 -6.01 -0.19 -8.95
C THR A 512 -6.08 -1.71 -8.83
N ILE A 513 -5.55 -2.30 -7.74
CA ILE A 513 -5.71 -3.74 -7.46
C ILE A 513 -7.20 -4.11 -7.43
N MET A 514 -8.03 -3.34 -6.71
CA MET A 514 -9.47 -3.63 -6.59
C MET A 514 -10.21 -3.50 -7.92
N ALA A 515 -9.90 -2.49 -8.73
CA ALA A 515 -10.48 -2.31 -10.04
C ALA A 515 -10.09 -3.44 -11.02
N LEU A 516 -8.81 -3.84 -11.02
CA LEU A 516 -8.32 -4.98 -11.81
C LEU A 516 -8.97 -6.30 -11.37
N ALA A 517 -9.07 -6.53 -10.06
CA ALA A 517 -9.71 -7.73 -9.52
C ALA A 517 -11.18 -7.83 -9.91
N TRP A 518 -11.91 -6.70 -9.90
CA TRP A 518 -13.29 -6.65 -10.35
C TRP A 518 -13.39 -6.97 -11.86
N ARG A 519 -12.56 -6.32 -12.67
CA ARG A 519 -12.49 -6.54 -14.11
C ARG A 519 -12.19 -8.01 -14.45
N ALA A 520 -11.19 -8.60 -13.79
CA ALA A 520 -10.83 -10.01 -13.95
C ALA A 520 -11.99 -10.94 -13.55
N SER A 521 -12.72 -10.63 -12.48
CA SER A 521 -13.85 -11.43 -12.00
C SER A 521 -15.02 -11.43 -12.98
N GLU A 522 -15.33 -10.30 -13.61
CA GLU A 522 -16.36 -10.23 -14.66
C GLU A 522 -15.94 -11.03 -15.90
N TYR A 523 -14.71 -10.82 -16.38
CA TYR A 523 -14.15 -11.59 -17.49
C TYR A 523 -14.20 -13.11 -17.23
N MET A 524 -13.72 -13.53 -16.07
CA MET A 524 -13.73 -14.94 -15.65
C MET A 524 -15.14 -15.53 -15.64
N THR A 525 -16.12 -14.76 -15.18
CA THR A 525 -17.52 -15.17 -15.13
C THR A 525 -18.09 -15.35 -16.55
N ASP A 526 -17.76 -14.45 -17.46
CA ASP A 526 -18.23 -14.49 -18.84
C ASP A 526 -17.57 -15.64 -19.62
N GLU A 527 -16.26 -15.83 -19.48
CA GLU A 527 -15.55 -16.94 -20.12
C GLU A 527 -16.03 -18.31 -19.63
N ARG A 528 -16.35 -18.41 -18.33
CA ARG A 528 -17.00 -19.62 -17.79
C ARG A 528 -18.37 -19.87 -18.38
N ARG A 529 -19.20 -18.84 -18.56
CA ARG A 529 -20.53 -18.97 -19.22
C ARG A 529 -20.42 -19.42 -20.65
N LYS A 530 -19.38 -19.00 -21.36
CA LYS A 530 -19.06 -19.41 -22.74
C LYS A 530 -18.46 -20.81 -22.82
N GLY A 531 -18.07 -21.43 -21.72
CA GLY A 531 -17.42 -22.75 -21.68
C GLY A 531 -15.92 -22.72 -22.01
N ASN A 532 -15.28 -21.56 -21.97
CA ASN A 532 -13.84 -21.39 -22.23
C ASN A 532 -12.95 -21.69 -21.00
N LEU A 533 -13.59 -21.71 -19.80
CA LEU A 533 -12.95 -22.00 -18.50
C LEU A 533 -13.68 -23.11 -17.77
#